data_a21c61712f0851757e3a0b2dabccd7be
#
_entry.id   a21c61712f0851757e3a0b2dabccd7be
#
_cell.length_a   1.000
_cell.length_b   1.000
_cell.length_c   1.000
_cell.angle_alpha   90.00
_cell.angle_beta   90.00
_cell.angle_gamma   90.00
#
_symmetry.space_group_name_H-M   'P 1'
#
loop_
_entity.id
_entity.type
_entity.pdbx_description
1 polymer ?
#
loop_
_entity_poly.entity_id
_entity_poly.type
_entity_poly.pdbx_seq_one_letter_code
_entity_poly.pdbx_strand_id
1 'polypeptide(L)'
;YTQRSLWQVWDSDDSSPFRSTDYQPEMIYVVPVPEKWGALPFGINLRMLQFGLAHQSNGQSDPLSRSWNRVYAGAGFEFGDFGVQLKTNQRLRVQNIDDNPDLVDFIGRNEISVGWAPGVSTVNMTLRSNFSAVDRGSFQLDWTYPVFADQPLGLRWYAQLFSGYGETMLDYNHKQTTVGFGLTLFQF
;
A
#
# COMPACT_ATOMS: atom_id res chain seq x y z
N TYR A 1 6.68 0.43 11.21
CA TYR A 1 5.37 -0.04 11.69
C TYR A 1 4.28 0.80 11.05
N THR A 2 3.29 0.14 10.45
CA THR A 2 2.10 0.76 9.87
C THR A 2 0.86 0.20 10.56
N GLN A 3 -0.13 1.04 10.79
CA GLN A 3 -1.45 0.65 11.28
C GLN A 3 -2.50 1.36 10.44
N ARG A 4 -3.52 0.61 10.04
CA ARG A 4 -4.71 1.15 9.39
C ARG A 4 -5.94 0.74 10.20
N SER A 5 -6.72 1.72 10.64
CA SER A 5 -7.97 1.48 11.37
C SER A 5 -9.14 2.10 10.61
N LEU A 6 -10.19 1.33 10.40
CA LEU A 6 -11.46 1.81 9.85
C LEU A 6 -12.46 1.99 10.98
N TRP A 7 -12.82 3.21 11.24
CA TRP A 7 -13.72 3.60 12.31
C TRP A 7 -15.10 3.97 11.75
N GLN A 8 -16.13 3.26 12.20
CA GLN A 8 -17.53 3.51 11.83
C GLN A 8 -18.13 4.63 12.72
N VAL A 9 -17.58 5.84 12.59
CA VAL A 9 -17.89 6.98 13.47
C VAL A 9 -19.38 7.38 13.49
N TRP A 10 -20.12 7.05 12.44
CA TRP A 10 -21.55 7.37 12.30
C TRP A 10 -22.49 6.24 12.75
N ASP A 11 -21.95 5.08 13.08
CA ASP A 11 -22.71 3.93 13.55
C ASP A 11 -22.95 4.02 15.06
N SER A 12 -23.89 4.86 15.46
CA SER A 12 -24.22 5.10 16.86
C SER A 12 -24.97 3.93 17.50
N ASP A 13 -25.66 3.12 16.70
CA ASP A 13 -26.46 1.99 17.19
C ASP A 13 -25.58 0.90 17.77
N ASP A 14 -24.39 0.69 17.20
CA ASP A 14 -23.38 -0.24 17.69
C ASP A 14 -22.23 0.44 18.46
N SER A 15 -22.46 1.62 19.04
CA SER A 15 -21.45 2.38 19.80
C SER A 15 -20.25 2.82 18.99
N SER A 16 -20.45 3.14 17.70
CA SER A 16 -19.40 3.60 16.78
C SER A 16 -18.13 2.74 16.79
N PRO A 17 -18.22 1.44 16.43
CA PRO A 17 -17.12 0.51 16.57
C PRO A 17 -16.03 0.74 15.52
N PHE A 18 -14.82 0.22 15.78
CA PHE A 18 -13.85 -0.01 14.74
C PHE A 18 -14.23 -1.27 13.96
N ARG A 19 -14.47 -1.12 12.65
CA ARG A 19 -14.76 -2.25 11.77
C ARG A 19 -13.57 -3.18 11.62
N SER A 20 -12.39 -2.60 11.41
CA SER A 20 -11.14 -3.34 11.24
C SER A 20 -9.95 -2.49 11.68
N THR A 21 -8.96 -3.14 12.23
CA THR A 21 -7.64 -2.55 12.45
C THR A 21 -6.59 -3.53 11.97
N ASP A 22 -5.79 -3.12 11.00
CA ASP A 22 -4.70 -3.90 10.44
C ASP A 22 -3.38 -3.38 10.99
N TYR A 23 -2.54 -4.28 11.52
CA TYR A 23 -1.23 -4.02 12.08
C TYR A 23 -0.16 -4.59 11.16
N GLN A 24 0.86 -3.78 10.83
CA GLN A 24 1.95 -4.22 9.96
C GLN A 24 3.30 -3.78 10.49
N PRO A 25 3.92 -4.57 11.39
CA PRO A 25 5.34 -4.45 11.66
C PRO A 25 6.15 -4.98 10.48
N GLU A 26 7.21 -4.24 10.11
CA GLU A 26 8.10 -4.63 9.04
C GLU A 26 9.54 -4.18 9.30
N MET A 27 10.48 -4.93 8.74
CA MET A 27 11.88 -4.57 8.67
C MET A 27 12.25 -4.37 7.21
N ILE A 28 12.84 -3.22 6.91
CA ILE A 28 13.17 -2.80 5.55
C ILE A 28 14.67 -2.57 5.45
N TYR A 29 15.29 -3.14 4.42
CA TYR A 29 16.67 -2.86 4.04
C TYR A 29 16.68 -2.22 2.65
N VAL A 30 17.18 -0.99 2.58
CA VAL A 30 17.28 -0.21 1.34
C VAL A 30 18.73 -0.11 0.91
N VAL A 31 18.98 -0.45 -0.33
CA VAL A 31 20.28 -0.31 -0.98
C VAL A 31 20.18 0.85 -2.00
N PRO A 32 20.75 2.03 -1.71
CA PRO A 32 20.82 3.11 -2.68
C PRO A 32 21.69 2.72 -3.87
N VAL A 33 21.24 3.02 -5.08
CA VAL A 33 22.01 2.80 -6.30
C VAL A 33 22.62 4.13 -6.74
N PRO A 34 23.96 4.25 -6.78
CA PRO A 34 24.62 5.46 -7.26
C PRO A 34 24.24 5.75 -8.71
N GLU A 35 24.09 7.02 -9.06
CA GLU A 35 23.65 7.46 -10.40
C GLU A 35 24.45 6.83 -11.54
N LYS A 36 25.77 6.75 -11.39
CA LYS A 36 26.68 6.13 -12.38
C LYS A 36 26.38 4.67 -12.71
N TRP A 37 25.69 3.96 -11.80
CA TRP A 37 25.31 2.53 -11.97
C TRP A 37 23.80 2.36 -12.23
N GLY A 38 23.02 3.38 -11.92
CA GLY A 38 21.56 3.35 -12.05
C GLY A 38 21.06 3.86 -13.40
N ALA A 39 21.89 4.50 -14.21
CA ALA A 39 21.47 5.04 -15.50
C ALA A 39 21.09 3.92 -16.48
N LEU A 40 19.86 3.95 -16.96
CA LEU A 40 19.29 3.02 -17.93
C LEU A 40 18.91 3.75 -19.22
N PRO A 41 18.64 3.06 -20.34
CA PRO A 41 18.16 3.67 -21.56
C PRO A 41 16.92 4.55 -21.34
N PHE A 42 16.68 5.50 -22.22
CA PHE A 42 15.49 6.40 -22.23
C PHE A 42 15.38 7.35 -21.05
N GLY A 43 16.49 7.63 -20.34
CA GLY A 43 16.49 8.57 -19.19
C GLY A 43 15.89 7.98 -17.91
N ILE A 44 15.72 6.68 -17.85
CA ILE A 44 15.30 5.96 -16.63
C ILE A 44 16.51 5.82 -15.71
N ASN A 45 16.31 6.06 -14.41
CA ASN A 45 17.33 5.86 -13.39
C ASN A 45 16.85 4.90 -12.32
N LEU A 46 17.54 3.78 -12.12
CA LEU A 46 17.35 2.94 -10.94
C LEU A 46 17.98 3.67 -9.74
N ARG A 47 17.19 3.98 -8.73
CA ARG A 47 17.61 4.75 -7.55
C ARG A 47 17.83 3.90 -6.32
N MET A 48 17.07 2.81 -6.17
CA MET A 48 17.19 1.93 -5.01
C MET A 48 16.76 0.51 -5.31
N LEU A 49 17.31 -0.41 -4.55
CA LEU A 49 16.77 -1.75 -4.32
C LEU A 49 16.26 -1.83 -2.88
N GLN A 50 15.20 -2.58 -2.66
CA GLN A 50 14.57 -2.72 -1.37
C GLN A 50 14.29 -4.19 -1.08
N PHE A 51 14.59 -4.61 0.15
CA PHE A 51 14.27 -5.94 0.66
C PHE A 51 13.57 -5.80 2.00
N GLY A 52 12.60 -6.63 2.27
CA GLY A 52 11.90 -6.54 3.53
C GLY A 52 11.32 -7.85 4.01
N LEU A 53 11.05 -7.86 5.32
CA LEU A 53 10.33 -8.89 6.04
C LEU A 53 9.17 -8.18 6.74
N ALA A 54 7.95 -8.63 6.50
CA ALA A 54 6.76 -8.02 7.10
C ALA A 54 5.81 -9.08 7.65
N HIS A 55 5.22 -8.76 8.78
CA HIS A 55 4.04 -9.41 9.32
C HIS A 55 2.85 -8.47 9.17
N GLN A 56 1.69 -8.98 8.81
CA GLN A 56 0.45 -8.20 8.84
C GLN A 56 -0.67 -9.05 9.42
N SER A 57 -1.45 -8.47 10.33
CA SER A 57 -2.58 -9.13 10.98
C SER A 57 -3.64 -8.12 11.36
N ASN A 58 -4.88 -8.60 11.49
CA ASN A 58 -6.00 -7.79 11.98
C ASN A 58 -6.21 -7.88 13.49
N GLY A 59 -5.39 -8.63 14.22
CA GLY A 59 -5.43 -8.74 15.68
C GLY A 59 -6.70 -9.42 16.23
N GLN A 60 -7.51 -10.06 15.39
CA GLN A 60 -8.74 -10.75 15.81
C GLN A 60 -8.47 -12.22 16.15
N SER A 61 -9.37 -12.80 16.94
CA SER A 61 -9.42 -14.24 17.20
C SER A 61 -10.25 -14.96 16.12
N ASP A 62 -10.13 -16.31 16.06
CA ASP A 62 -10.98 -17.13 15.19
C ASP A 62 -12.48 -16.92 15.49
N PRO A 63 -13.30 -16.91 14.46
CA PRO A 63 -13.05 -17.18 13.02
C PRO A 63 -12.68 -15.91 12.21
N LEU A 64 -12.47 -14.77 12.85
CA LEU A 64 -12.19 -13.49 12.19
C LEU A 64 -10.68 -13.20 12.06
N SER A 65 -9.83 -14.07 12.59
CA SER A 65 -8.36 -13.95 12.48
C SER A 65 -7.92 -13.91 11.03
N ARG A 66 -7.07 -12.93 10.70
CA ARG A 66 -6.40 -12.83 9.38
C ARG A 66 -4.98 -12.39 9.61
N SER A 67 -4.04 -13.17 9.07
CA SER A 67 -2.63 -12.82 9.18
C SER A 67 -1.81 -13.40 8.03
N TRP A 68 -0.68 -12.79 7.74
CA TRP A 68 0.33 -13.37 6.87
C TRP A 68 1.71 -12.78 7.13
N ASN A 69 2.69 -13.64 6.90
CA ASN A 69 4.11 -13.27 6.90
C ASN A 69 4.62 -13.26 5.48
N ARG A 70 5.48 -12.29 5.13
CA ARG A 70 6.04 -12.20 3.80
C ARG A 70 7.46 -11.66 3.81
N VAL A 71 8.25 -12.12 2.86
CA VAL A 71 9.44 -11.42 2.40
C VAL A 71 9.10 -10.70 1.10
N TYR A 72 9.77 -9.61 0.83
CA TYR A 72 9.60 -8.92 -0.43
C TYR A 72 10.92 -8.35 -0.96
N ALA A 73 10.97 -8.18 -2.26
CA ALA A 73 12.00 -7.45 -2.95
C ALA A 73 11.35 -6.37 -3.83
N GLY A 74 12.03 -5.24 -3.99
CA GLY A 74 11.55 -4.14 -4.80
C GLY A 74 12.68 -3.35 -5.42
N ALA A 75 12.34 -2.56 -6.43
CA ALA A 75 13.22 -1.62 -7.10
C ALA A 75 12.49 -0.29 -7.32
N GLY A 76 13.17 0.80 -7.06
CA GLY A 76 12.67 2.16 -7.27
C GLY A 76 13.40 2.84 -8.42
N PHE A 77 12.63 3.39 -9.34
CA PHE A 77 13.09 4.07 -10.55
C PHE A 77 12.62 5.52 -10.55
N GLU A 78 13.36 6.36 -11.23
CA GLU A 78 13.02 7.75 -11.52
C GLU A 78 13.05 7.97 -13.02
N PHE A 79 12.05 8.68 -13.51
CA PHE A 79 11.96 9.07 -14.92
C PHE A 79 11.28 10.45 -15.02
N GLY A 80 12.06 11.49 -15.27
CA GLY A 80 11.58 12.87 -15.22
C GLY A 80 10.95 13.18 -13.86
N ASP A 81 9.69 13.61 -13.87
CA ASP A 81 8.92 13.95 -12.65
C ASP A 81 8.21 12.73 -12.03
N PHE A 82 8.44 11.52 -12.57
CA PHE A 82 7.81 10.30 -12.10
C PHE A 82 8.78 9.45 -11.26
N GLY A 83 8.27 8.97 -10.12
CA GLY A 83 8.86 7.87 -9.37
C GLY A 83 8.08 6.59 -9.64
N VAL A 84 8.75 5.48 -9.94
CA VAL A 84 8.12 4.17 -10.14
C VAL A 84 8.72 3.18 -9.18
N GLN A 85 7.88 2.51 -8.39
CA GLN A 85 8.32 1.43 -7.51
C GLN A 85 7.68 0.12 -7.97
N LEU A 86 8.50 -0.89 -8.15
CA LEU A 86 8.08 -2.27 -8.40
C LEU A 86 8.39 -3.08 -7.16
N LYS A 87 7.43 -3.87 -6.68
CA LYS A 87 7.62 -4.75 -5.51
C LYS A 87 6.96 -6.10 -5.75
N THR A 88 7.64 -7.16 -5.35
CA THR A 88 7.10 -8.52 -5.36
C THR A 88 7.20 -9.14 -3.98
N ASN A 89 6.12 -9.78 -3.55
CA ASN A 89 5.98 -10.40 -2.24
C ASN A 89 5.95 -11.92 -2.37
N GLN A 90 6.65 -12.60 -1.47
CA GLN A 90 6.57 -14.03 -1.29
C GLN A 90 6.03 -14.33 0.11
N ARG A 91 4.87 -14.99 0.17
CA ARG A 91 4.29 -15.43 1.45
C ARG A 91 5.17 -16.49 2.10
N LEU A 92 5.42 -16.32 3.39
CA LEU A 92 6.06 -17.31 4.26
C LEU A 92 4.99 -18.06 5.04
N ARG A 93 4.96 -19.37 4.93
CA ARG A 93 4.10 -20.23 5.75
C ARG A 93 4.88 -20.60 7.01
N VAL A 94 4.44 -20.07 8.15
CA VAL A 94 5.13 -20.24 9.44
C VAL A 94 4.37 -21.20 10.36
N GLN A 95 3.07 -21.44 10.08
CA GLN A 95 2.18 -22.26 10.90
C GLN A 95 1.47 -23.31 10.06
N ASN A 96 1.07 -24.39 10.71
CA ASN A 96 0.28 -25.47 10.08
C ASN A 96 -1.19 -25.07 9.88
N ILE A 97 -1.68 -24.07 10.62
CA ILE A 97 -3.03 -23.52 10.51
C ILE A 97 -2.90 -22.16 9.79
N ASP A 98 -3.65 -21.99 8.72
CA ASP A 98 -3.64 -20.82 7.87
C ASP A 98 -5.07 -20.26 7.79
N ASP A 99 -5.32 -19.14 8.47
CA ASP A 99 -6.65 -18.51 8.60
C ASP A 99 -7.14 -17.89 7.27
N ASN A 100 -6.25 -17.71 6.30
CA ASN A 100 -6.53 -17.05 5.03
C ASN A 100 -5.65 -17.60 3.89
N PRO A 101 -5.78 -18.90 3.54
CA PRO A 101 -4.87 -19.60 2.61
C PRO A 101 -4.86 -19.00 1.20
N ASP A 102 -5.94 -18.40 0.76
CA ASP A 102 -6.16 -17.80 -0.55
C ASP A 102 -5.92 -16.27 -0.60
N LEU A 103 -5.49 -15.66 0.50
CA LEU A 103 -5.29 -14.21 0.61
C LEU A 103 -4.47 -13.64 -0.57
N VAL A 104 -3.38 -14.30 -0.93
CA VAL A 104 -2.49 -13.83 -2.01
C VAL A 104 -3.16 -13.89 -3.37
N ASP A 105 -4.16 -14.75 -3.56
CA ASP A 105 -4.90 -14.84 -4.82
C ASP A 105 -5.78 -13.61 -5.05
N PHE A 106 -6.24 -12.97 -3.97
CA PHE A 106 -7.05 -11.75 -4.02
C PHE A 106 -6.22 -10.48 -4.03
N ILE A 107 -5.28 -10.32 -3.08
CA ILE A 107 -4.51 -9.09 -2.95
C ILE A 107 -3.32 -8.99 -3.91
N GLY A 108 -2.90 -10.12 -4.48
CA GLY A 108 -1.77 -10.17 -5.40
C GLY A 108 -0.39 -10.23 -4.71
N ARG A 109 0.61 -10.66 -5.48
CA ARG A 109 2.02 -10.71 -5.08
C ARG A 109 2.79 -9.47 -5.50
N ASN A 110 2.38 -8.87 -6.62
CA ASN A 110 3.12 -7.79 -7.24
C ASN A 110 2.41 -6.46 -7.00
N GLU A 111 3.20 -5.44 -6.77
CA GLU A 111 2.76 -4.07 -6.59
C GLU A 111 3.57 -3.15 -7.50
N ILE A 112 2.87 -2.32 -8.25
CA ILE A 112 3.44 -1.25 -9.05
C ILE A 112 2.89 0.05 -8.50
N SER A 113 3.76 0.94 -8.03
CA SER A 113 3.38 2.29 -7.61
C SER A 113 4.03 3.31 -8.53
N VAL A 114 3.25 4.28 -8.97
CA VAL A 114 3.71 5.40 -9.80
C VAL A 114 3.35 6.69 -9.09
N GLY A 115 4.38 7.40 -8.65
CA GLY A 115 4.26 8.74 -8.06
C GLY A 115 4.56 9.82 -9.08
N TRP A 116 3.80 10.90 -9.03
CA TRP A 116 3.99 12.10 -9.84
C TRP A 116 3.76 13.34 -8.98
N ALA A 117 4.68 14.28 -9.04
CA ALA A 117 4.66 15.50 -8.21
C ALA A 117 4.63 16.79 -9.06
N PRO A 118 3.48 17.11 -9.70
CA PRO A 118 3.35 18.34 -10.48
C PRO A 118 3.27 19.56 -9.55
N GLY A 119 4.37 20.29 -9.42
CA GLY A 119 4.46 21.45 -8.54
C GLY A 119 4.30 21.10 -7.07
N VAL A 120 3.25 21.61 -6.42
CA VAL A 120 2.97 21.35 -5.00
C VAL A 120 1.99 20.21 -4.77
N SER A 121 1.33 19.70 -5.80
CA SER A 121 0.47 18.50 -5.75
C SER A 121 1.32 17.25 -5.76
N THR A 122 0.79 16.17 -5.17
CA THR A 122 1.29 14.82 -5.41
C THR A 122 0.16 13.90 -5.81
N VAL A 123 0.44 13.01 -6.74
CA VAL A 123 -0.46 11.94 -7.18
C VAL A 123 0.30 10.63 -7.08
N ASN A 124 -0.29 9.62 -6.47
CA ASN A 124 0.27 8.27 -6.43
C ASN A 124 -0.77 7.27 -6.90
N MET A 125 -0.38 6.40 -7.80
CA MET A 125 -1.19 5.33 -8.32
C MET A 125 -0.55 4.00 -7.94
N THR A 126 -1.29 3.13 -7.27
CA THR A 126 -0.83 1.80 -6.88
C THR A 126 -1.71 0.72 -7.49
N LEU A 127 -1.09 -0.22 -8.17
CA LEU A 127 -1.71 -1.43 -8.72
C LEU A 127 -1.13 -2.65 -8.01
N ARG A 128 -2.01 -3.51 -7.47
CA ARG A 128 -1.65 -4.82 -6.91
C ARG A 128 -2.28 -5.92 -7.72
N SER A 129 -1.51 -6.95 -8.08
CA SER A 129 -1.99 -8.08 -8.88
C SER A 129 -1.03 -9.26 -8.85
N ASN A 130 -1.55 -10.43 -9.18
CA ASN A 130 -0.72 -11.61 -9.54
C ASN A 130 -0.39 -11.65 -11.03
N PHE A 131 -0.99 -10.77 -11.86
CA PHE A 131 -0.94 -10.80 -13.33
C PHE A 131 -1.46 -12.08 -13.99
N SER A 132 -1.77 -13.11 -13.21
CA SER A 132 -2.33 -14.38 -13.68
C SER A 132 -3.87 -14.42 -13.62
N ALA A 133 -4.46 -13.55 -12.79
CA ALA A 133 -5.92 -13.41 -12.63
C ALA A 133 -6.27 -11.93 -12.77
N VAL A 134 -6.75 -11.54 -13.94
CA VAL A 134 -7.03 -10.13 -14.29
C VAL A 134 -8.21 -9.56 -13.51
N ASP A 135 -9.07 -10.42 -12.97
CA ASP A 135 -10.26 -10.09 -12.18
C ASP A 135 -9.97 -9.85 -10.68
N ARG A 136 -8.73 -10.09 -10.24
CA ARG A 136 -8.30 -9.96 -8.84
C ARG A 136 -7.16 -8.96 -8.69
N GLY A 137 -7.03 -8.43 -7.48
CA GLY A 137 -6.07 -7.38 -7.16
C GLY A 137 -6.79 -6.09 -6.84
N SER A 138 -6.06 -4.97 -6.81
CA SER A 138 -6.60 -3.66 -6.49
C SER A 138 -5.89 -2.55 -7.24
N PHE A 139 -6.63 -1.47 -7.43
CA PHE A 139 -6.15 -0.18 -7.90
C PHE A 139 -6.42 0.85 -6.81
N GLN A 140 -5.43 1.70 -6.51
CA GLN A 140 -5.57 2.83 -5.61
C GLN A 140 -4.98 4.07 -6.27
N LEU A 141 -5.68 5.19 -6.12
CA LEU A 141 -5.23 6.50 -6.55
C LEU A 141 -5.29 7.44 -5.34
N ASP A 142 -4.18 8.03 -5.00
CA ASP A 142 -4.02 8.99 -3.92
C ASP A 142 -3.65 10.35 -4.49
N TRP A 143 -4.26 11.41 -3.98
CA TRP A 143 -3.92 12.79 -4.31
C TRP A 143 -3.74 13.62 -3.04
N THR A 144 -2.72 14.47 -3.04
CA THR A 144 -2.52 15.43 -1.96
C THR A 144 -2.25 16.84 -2.46
N TYR A 145 -2.68 17.84 -1.68
CA TYR A 145 -2.46 19.25 -1.95
C TYR A 145 -2.24 20.00 -0.63
N PRO A 146 -1.28 20.93 -0.51
CA PRO A 146 -1.07 21.69 0.73
C PRO A 146 -2.32 22.44 1.18
N VAL A 147 -2.63 22.39 2.48
CA VAL A 147 -3.70 23.21 3.09
C VAL A 147 -3.28 24.67 3.11
N PHE A 148 -1.99 24.92 3.37
CA PHE A 148 -1.40 26.27 3.41
C PHE A 148 -0.34 26.40 2.31
N ALA A 149 -0.50 27.36 1.41
CA ALA A 149 0.36 27.53 0.25
C ALA A 149 1.82 27.87 0.61
N ASP A 150 2.04 28.51 1.74
CA ASP A 150 3.35 28.86 2.30
C ASP A 150 4.03 27.72 3.08
N GLN A 151 3.31 26.60 3.30
CA GLN A 151 3.80 25.43 4.02
C GLN A 151 3.58 24.13 3.19
N PRO A 152 4.25 24.00 2.04
CA PRO A 152 3.99 22.88 1.13
C PRO A 152 4.33 21.49 1.71
N LEU A 153 5.20 21.45 2.73
CA LEU A 153 5.57 20.22 3.46
C LEU A 153 4.74 19.98 4.74
N GLY A 154 3.79 20.88 5.05
CA GLY A 154 2.94 20.81 6.23
C GLY A 154 1.69 19.94 6.01
N LEU A 155 0.60 20.36 6.67
CA LEU A 155 -0.70 19.70 6.55
C LEU A 155 -1.21 19.79 5.11
N ARG A 156 -1.72 18.66 4.59
CA ARG A 156 -2.21 18.55 3.21
C ARG A 156 -3.64 17.99 3.18
N TRP A 157 -4.43 18.46 2.24
CA TRP A 157 -5.64 17.77 1.81
C TRP A 157 -5.28 16.42 1.21
N TYR A 158 -6.10 15.43 1.46
CA TYR A 158 -5.93 14.08 0.97
C TYR A 158 -7.23 13.58 0.35
N ALA A 159 -7.13 13.00 -0.84
CA ALA A 159 -8.22 12.26 -1.46
C ALA A 159 -7.70 10.90 -1.94
N GLN A 160 -8.52 9.87 -1.76
CA GLN A 160 -8.23 8.50 -2.16
C GLN A 160 -9.40 7.90 -2.93
N LEU A 161 -9.08 7.19 -4.01
CA LEU A 161 -9.96 6.24 -4.66
C LEU A 161 -9.32 4.86 -4.55
N PHE A 162 -10.05 3.90 -4.01
CA PHE A 162 -9.68 2.49 -4.00
C PHE A 162 -10.71 1.67 -4.75
N SER A 163 -10.27 0.66 -5.52
CA SER A 163 -11.14 -0.30 -6.18
C SER A 163 -10.45 -1.66 -6.28
N GLY A 164 -11.11 -2.70 -5.80
CA GLY A 164 -10.59 -4.06 -5.85
C GLY A 164 -10.71 -4.81 -4.54
N TYR A 165 -9.72 -5.66 -4.27
CA TYR A 165 -9.65 -6.56 -3.12
C TYR A 165 -8.57 -6.12 -2.14
N GLY A 166 -8.71 -6.52 -0.85
CA GLY A 166 -7.68 -6.31 0.16
C GLY A 166 -7.56 -4.87 0.63
N GLU A 167 -8.66 -4.12 0.69
CA GLU A 167 -8.66 -2.83 1.37
C GLU A 167 -8.40 -3.00 2.86
N THR A 168 -8.93 -4.06 3.47
CA THR A 168 -8.62 -4.51 4.83
C THR A 168 -8.24 -5.98 4.85
N MET A 169 -7.58 -6.43 5.91
CA MET A 169 -7.31 -7.85 6.11
C MET A 169 -8.59 -8.64 6.37
N LEU A 170 -9.56 -8.05 7.08
CA LEU A 170 -10.81 -8.71 7.42
C LEU A 170 -11.60 -9.09 6.16
N ASP A 171 -11.72 -8.15 5.22
CA ASP A 171 -12.51 -8.30 4.00
C ASP A 171 -11.61 -8.48 2.75
N TYR A 172 -10.45 -9.14 2.89
CA TYR A 172 -9.47 -9.25 1.80
C TYR A 172 -10.02 -9.86 0.51
N ASN A 173 -11.01 -10.74 0.61
CA ASN A 173 -11.68 -11.45 -0.48
C ASN A 173 -12.99 -10.79 -0.93
N HIS A 174 -13.31 -9.60 -0.42
CA HIS A 174 -14.46 -8.80 -0.85
C HIS A 174 -14.01 -7.69 -1.79
N LYS A 175 -14.63 -7.62 -2.97
CA LYS A 175 -14.38 -6.55 -3.95
C LYS A 175 -15.21 -5.33 -3.59
N GLN A 176 -14.57 -4.21 -3.44
CA GLN A 176 -15.24 -2.94 -3.11
C GLN A 176 -14.60 -1.76 -3.85
N THR A 177 -15.35 -0.66 -3.90
CA THR A 177 -14.84 0.62 -4.38
C THR A 177 -15.17 1.67 -3.33
N THR A 178 -14.15 2.36 -2.85
CA THR A 178 -14.27 3.37 -1.80
C THR A 178 -13.64 4.69 -2.25
N VAL A 179 -14.21 5.78 -1.79
CA VAL A 179 -13.67 7.13 -1.95
C VAL A 179 -13.50 7.75 -0.57
N GLY A 180 -12.31 8.25 -0.30
CA GLY A 180 -11.94 8.88 0.96
C GLY A 180 -11.49 10.32 0.76
N PHE A 181 -11.81 11.17 1.74
CA PHE A 181 -11.29 12.53 1.86
C PHE A 181 -10.79 12.75 3.28
N GLY A 182 -9.70 13.48 3.42
CA GLY A 182 -9.12 13.73 4.73
C GLY A 182 -7.92 14.66 4.70
N LEU A 183 -7.07 14.48 5.68
CA LEU A 183 -5.84 15.24 5.86
C LEU A 183 -4.66 14.29 6.02
N THR A 184 -3.50 14.70 5.54
CA THR A 184 -2.23 13.98 5.72
C THR A 184 -1.10 14.95 6.05
N LEU A 185 -0.09 14.46 6.76
CA LEU A 185 1.18 15.15 7.00
C LEU A 185 2.30 14.64 6.08
N PHE A 186 1.99 13.65 5.22
CA PHE A 186 2.98 13.01 4.35
C PHE A 186 2.66 13.30 2.88
N GLN A 187 3.73 13.39 2.08
CA GLN A 187 3.67 13.32 0.62
C GLN A 187 3.94 11.87 0.20
N PHE A 188 3.23 11.39 -0.77
CA PHE A 188 3.44 10.07 -1.36
C PHE A 188 4.29 10.19 -2.61
#